data_3ca7a7c206b68dbc5f9bf70729904918
#
_entry.id   3ca7a7c206b68dbc5f9bf70729904918
#
_cell.length_a   1.000
_cell.length_b   1.000
_cell.length_c   1.000
_cell.angle_alpha   90.00
_cell.angle_beta   90.00
_cell.angle_gamma   90.00
#
_symmetry.space_group_name_H-M   'P 1'
#
loop_
_entity.id
_entity.type
_entity.pdbx_description
1 polymer ?
#
loop_
_entity_poly.entity_id
_entity_poly.type
_entity_poly.pdbx_seq_one_letter_code
_entity_poly.pdbx_strand_id
1 'polypeptide(L)'
;NTALGALGFGAVSSPFRFALPLGISFYTFQALGYLVDVYRGDTEPERNILRYGLFVSFFPVILSGPIERSTGLLRQIRELPEKTLWKFERVRDGLTLILFGLFQKMVIADRIAILADQVFDNYRMYEMFALMTGAAAYAIQIYCDFASYSLMAFGVAKVLDFGITENFNTPYFSRSKREFWRRW
;
A
#
# COMPACT_ATOMS: atom_id res chain seq x y z
N ASN A 1 16.28 -9.26 25.93
CA ASN A 1 17.18 -8.89 27.05
C ASN A 1 17.12 -9.86 28.22
N THR A 2 16.02 -10.61 28.42
CA THR A 2 15.87 -11.58 29.53
C THR A 2 16.77 -12.82 29.39
N ALA A 3 17.03 -13.30 28.17
CA ALA A 3 17.88 -14.47 27.94
C ALA A 3 19.38 -14.16 28.08
N LEU A 4 19.81 -12.95 27.73
CA LEU A 4 21.21 -12.51 27.89
C LEU A 4 21.57 -12.17 29.34
N GLY A 5 20.60 -11.69 30.13
CA GLY A 5 20.78 -11.46 31.55
C GLY A 5 21.00 -12.75 32.36
N ALA A 6 20.39 -13.87 31.95
CA ALA A 6 20.57 -15.17 32.56
C ALA A 6 21.97 -15.78 32.29
N LEU A 7 22.69 -15.32 31.29
CA LEU A 7 24.05 -15.74 30.92
C LEU A 7 25.15 -14.82 31.45
N GLY A 8 24.81 -13.86 32.36
CA GLY A 8 25.79 -12.98 33.02
C GLY A 8 26.34 -11.86 32.13
N PHE A 9 25.83 -11.70 30.92
CA PHE A 9 26.17 -10.55 30.08
C PHE A 9 25.31 -9.36 30.49
N GLY A 10 25.95 -8.29 30.95
CA GLY A 10 25.27 -7.05 31.31
C GLY A 10 24.39 -6.53 30.18
N ALA A 11 23.32 -5.81 30.51
CA ALA A 11 22.42 -5.22 29.56
C ALA A 11 23.20 -4.39 28.52
N VAL A 12 23.38 -4.93 27.31
CA VAL A 12 23.96 -4.20 26.20
C VAL A 12 22.90 -3.17 25.77
N SER A 13 23.05 -1.93 26.21
CA SER A 13 22.30 -0.81 25.66
C SER A 13 22.78 -0.59 24.22
N SER A 14 21.99 -1.04 23.25
CA SER A 14 22.27 -0.73 21.85
C SER A 14 22.25 0.79 21.68
N PRO A 15 23.35 1.43 21.26
CA PRO A 15 23.37 2.88 21.00
C PRO A 15 22.50 3.24 19.77
N PHE A 16 22.02 2.25 19.03
CA PHE A 16 21.17 2.43 17.87
C PHE A 16 19.71 2.12 18.21
N ARG A 17 18.87 3.14 18.17
CA ARG A 17 17.42 2.96 18.10
C ARG A 17 17.07 2.52 16.67
N PHE A 18 16.93 1.23 16.44
CA PHE A 18 16.42 0.71 15.18
C PHE A 18 14.94 1.10 15.07
N ALA A 19 14.65 2.18 14.38
CA ALA A 19 13.30 2.42 13.89
C ALA A 19 13.03 1.46 12.74
N LEU A 20 11.89 0.78 12.77
CA LEU A 20 11.45 -0.05 11.64
C LEU A 20 11.31 0.87 10.42
N PRO A 21 11.99 0.56 9.30
CA PRO A 21 11.87 1.38 8.10
C PRO A 21 10.44 1.31 7.56
N LEU A 22 9.96 2.48 7.12
CA LEU A 22 8.64 2.60 6.49
C LEU A 22 8.54 1.66 5.28
N GLY A 23 7.41 0.94 5.17
CA GLY A 23 7.14 0.06 4.04
C GLY A 23 7.91 -1.26 4.03
N ILE A 24 8.56 -1.67 5.16
CA ILE A 24 9.38 -2.89 5.22
C ILE A 24 8.66 -4.12 4.66
N SER A 25 7.39 -4.31 4.96
CA SER A 25 6.60 -5.43 4.46
C SER A 25 6.43 -5.35 2.95
N PHE A 26 6.11 -4.16 2.42
CA PHE A 26 5.84 -3.97 1.00
C PHE A 26 7.07 -4.20 0.15
N TYR A 27 8.20 -3.56 0.45
CA TYR A 27 9.41 -3.77 -0.33
C TYR A 27 10.00 -5.19 -0.14
N THR A 28 9.78 -5.82 1.02
CA THR A 28 10.19 -7.21 1.21
C THR A 28 9.37 -8.15 0.32
N PHE A 29 8.04 -8.00 0.29
CA PHE A 29 7.20 -8.80 -0.61
C PHE A 29 7.49 -8.53 -2.08
N GLN A 30 7.79 -7.30 -2.45
CA GLN A 30 8.17 -6.94 -3.81
C GLN A 30 9.51 -7.58 -4.21
N ALA A 31 10.50 -7.56 -3.33
CA ALA A 31 11.78 -8.24 -3.54
C ALA A 31 11.63 -9.77 -3.62
N LEU A 32 10.82 -10.37 -2.74
CA LEU A 32 10.51 -11.80 -2.79
C LEU A 32 9.77 -12.18 -4.08
N GLY A 33 8.79 -11.37 -4.50
CA GLY A 33 8.10 -11.57 -5.78
C GLY A 33 9.06 -11.57 -6.96
N TYR A 34 10.01 -10.63 -7.00
CA TYR A 34 11.05 -10.59 -8.01
C TYR A 34 11.91 -11.85 -8.01
N LEU A 35 12.35 -12.34 -6.84
CA LEU A 35 13.13 -13.56 -6.75
C LEU A 35 12.37 -14.78 -7.29
N VAL A 36 11.09 -14.87 -7.00
CA VAL A 36 10.21 -15.94 -7.52
C VAL A 36 10.04 -15.83 -9.03
N ASP A 37 9.82 -14.62 -9.56
CA ASP A 37 9.68 -14.38 -11.00
C ASP A 37 10.95 -14.76 -11.76
N VAL A 38 12.14 -14.41 -11.22
CA VAL A 38 13.44 -14.81 -11.79
C VAL A 38 13.64 -16.34 -11.71
N TYR A 39 13.31 -16.94 -10.56
CA TYR A 39 13.44 -18.40 -10.39
C TYR A 39 12.56 -19.19 -11.36
N ARG A 40 11.36 -18.69 -11.65
CA ARG A 40 10.44 -19.30 -12.62
C ARG A 40 10.81 -19.03 -14.07
N GLY A 41 11.71 -18.08 -14.32
CA GLY A 41 12.07 -17.66 -15.68
C GLY A 41 11.06 -16.66 -16.28
N ASP A 42 10.15 -16.10 -15.46
CA ASP A 42 9.15 -15.12 -15.91
C ASP A 42 9.80 -13.76 -16.22
N THR A 43 10.96 -13.48 -15.63
CA THR A 43 11.75 -12.27 -15.88
C THR A 43 13.25 -12.55 -15.86
N GLU A 44 13.99 -11.82 -16.71
CA GLU A 44 15.46 -11.89 -16.68
C GLU A 44 16.03 -11.16 -15.45
N PRO A 45 17.11 -11.69 -14.83
CA PRO A 45 17.77 -11.03 -13.71
C PRO A 45 18.22 -9.61 -14.06
N GLU A 46 17.89 -8.63 -13.21
CA GLU A 46 18.38 -7.27 -13.37
C GLU A 46 19.80 -7.15 -12.85
N ARG A 47 20.72 -6.79 -13.74
CA ARG A 47 22.14 -6.63 -13.41
C ARG A 47 22.49 -5.22 -12.95
N ASN A 48 21.63 -4.25 -13.23
CA ASN A 48 21.83 -2.88 -12.79
C ASN A 48 21.23 -2.66 -11.41
N ILE A 49 22.10 -2.50 -10.41
CA ILE A 49 21.69 -2.32 -9.01
C ILE A 49 20.84 -1.07 -8.78
N LEU A 50 21.03 -0.01 -9.58
CA LEU A 50 20.23 1.21 -9.46
C LEU A 50 18.80 0.99 -9.95
N ARG A 51 18.62 0.26 -11.04
CA ARG A 51 17.29 -0.11 -11.55
C ARG A 51 16.56 -1.03 -10.57
N TYR A 52 17.27 -2.02 -10.04
CA TYR A 52 16.72 -2.90 -9.02
C TYR A 52 16.37 -2.12 -7.74
N GLY A 53 17.26 -1.24 -7.29
CA GLY A 53 17.01 -0.37 -6.15
C GLY A 53 15.77 0.52 -6.36
N LEU A 54 15.64 1.14 -7.54
CA LEU A 54 14.47 1.93 -7.89
C LEU A 54 13.19 1.09 -7.92
N PHE A 55 13.27 -0.14 -8.43
CA PHE A 55 12.14 -1.06 -8.43
C PHE A 55 11.66 -1.37 -7.01
N VAL A 56 12.58 -1.78 -6.12
CA VAL A 56 12.24 -2.16 -4.75
C VAL A 56 11.78 -0.97 -3.90
N SER A 57 12.38 0.22 -4.12
CA SER A 57 12.07 1.44 -3.40
C SER A 57 11.11 2.38 -4.12
N PHE A 58 10.33 1.89 -5.06
CA PHE A 58 9.42 2.73 -5.85
C PHE A 58 8.39 3.39 -4.96
N PHE A 59 8.65 4.65 -4.59
CA PHE A 59 7.98 5.35 -3.52
C PHE A 59 6.45 5.45 -3.64
N PRO A 60 5.83 5.51 -4.85
CA PRO A 60 4.38 5.58 -4.93
C PRO A 60 3.68 4.38 -4.31
N VAL A 61 4.30 3.19 -4.34
CA VAL A 61 3.67 1.94 -3.86
C VAL A 61 4.23 1.45 -2.51
N ILE A 62 5.34 2.03 -2.03
CA ILE A 62 6.09 1.48 -0.87
C ILE A 62 5.31 1.54 0.45
N LEU A 63 4.35 2.44 0.63
CA LEU A 63 3.60 2.61 1.87
C LEU A 63 2.35 1.73 1.91
N SER A 64 1.54 1.76 0.87
CA SER A 64 0.23 1.08 0.82
C SER A 64 -0.26 0.85 -0.60
N GLY A 65 0.60 1.02 -1.61
CA GLY A 65 0.25 0.78 -3.00
C GLY A 65 0.13 -0.71 -3.33
N PRO A 66 -0.31 -1.04 -4.54
CA PRO A 66 -0.30 -2.42 -5.00
C PRO A 66 1.12 -2.97 -5.05
N ILE A 67 1.28 -4.25 -4.69
CA ILE A 67 2.56 -4.94 -4.84
C ILE A 67 2.75 -5.22 -6.33
N GLU A 68 3.71 -4.51 -6.94
CA GLU A 68 3.98 -4.58 -8.36
C GLU A 68 4.83 -5.79 -8.74
N ARG A 69 4.46 -6.45 -9.83
CA ARG A 69 5.27 -7.53 -10.38
C ARG A 69 6.47 -6.98 -11.15
N SER A 70 7.57 -7.72 -11.10
CA SER A 70 8.80 -7.39 -11.84
C SER A 70 8.57 -7.26 -13.35
N THR A 71 7.74 -8.12 -13.91
CA THR A 71 7.36 -8.11 -15.34
C THR A 71 6.68 -6.82 -15.78
N GLY A 72 6.01 -6.09 -14.87
CA GLY A 72 5.35 -4.82 -15.14
C GLY A 72 6.25 -3.61 -14.88
N LEU A 73 6.53 -3.35 -13.60
CA LEU A 73 7.22 -2.14 -13.15
C LEU A 73 8.70 -2.11 -13.56
N LEU A 74 9.45 -3.23 -13.40
CA LEU A 74 10.86 -3.26 -13.76
C LEU A 74 11.10 -3.05 -15.26
N ARG A 75 10.19 -3.57 -16.10
CA ARG A 75 10.22 -3.30 -17.55
C ARG A 75 10.08 -1.80 -17.83
N GLN A 76 9.13 -1.14 -17.20
CA GLN A 76 8.93 0.30 -17.36
C GLN A 76 10.12 1.12 -16.86
N ILE A 77 10.83 0.66 -15.83
CA ILE A 77 12.07 1.28 -15.33
C ILE A 77 13.20 1.13 -16.35
N ARG A 78 13.29 0.03 -17.08
CA ARG A 78 14.26 -0.15 -18.18
C ARG A 78 14.01 0.83 -19.32
N GLU A 79 12.74 1.14 -19.59
CA GLU A 79 12.28 2.07 -20.64
C GLU A 79 12.32 3.55 -20.21
N LEU A 80 12.83 3.85 -19.00
CA LEU A 80 12.85 5.21 -18.43
C LEU A 80 13.46 6.29 -19.32
N PRO A 81 14.55 6.03 -20.12
CA PRO A 81 15.10 7.02 -21.02
C PRO A 81 14.16 7.44 -22.16
N GLU A 82 13.19 6.60 -22.50
CA GLU A 82 12.22 6.85 -23.59
C GLU A 82 10.96 7.57 -23.11
N LYS A 83 10.79 7.70 -21.78
CA LYS A 83 9.58 8.27 -21.19
C LYS A 83 9.56 9.80 -21.30
N THR A 84 8.41 10.32 -21.68
CA THR A 84 8.17 11.76 -21.70
C THR A 84 7.71 12.23 -20.32
N LEU A 85 8.57 12.93 -19.60
CA LEU A 85 8.29 13.38 -18.23
C LEU A 85 7.10 14.34 -18.11
N TRP A 86 6.84 15.15 -19.15
CA TRP A 86 5.81 16.17 -19.09
C TRP A 86 4.78 16.02 -20.22
N LYS A 87 3.54 15.64 -19.85
CA LYS A 87 2.34 15.75 -20.68
C LYS A 87 1.22 16.33 -19.82
N PHE A 88 0.70 17.48 -20.21
CA PHE A 88 -0.31 18.19 -19.43
C PHE A 88 -1.53 17.33 -19.06
N GLU A 89 -2.10 16.62 -20.03
CA GLU A 89 -3.27 15.75 -19.81
C GLU A 89 -3.00 14.67 -18.75
N ARG A 90 -1.84 14.02 -18.84
CA ARG A 90 -1.44 12.97 -17.90
C ARG A 90 -1.22 13.52 -16.48
N VAL A 91 -0.57 14.68 -16.38
CA VAL A 91 -0.34 15.35 -15.08
C VAL A 91 -1.68 15.80 -14.50
N ARG A 92 -2.56 16.42 -15.27
CA ARG A 92 -3.91 16.79 -14.83
C ARG A 92 -4.67 15.59 -14.29
N ASP A 93 -4.71 14.49 -15.06
CA ASP A 93 -5.44 13.29 -14.67
C ASP A 93 -4.84 12.64 -13.42
N GLY A 94 -3.51 12.58 -13.31
CA GLY A 94 -2.82 12.06 -12.12
C GLY A 94 -3.10 12.92 -10.88
N LEU A 95 -3.05 14.24 -11.00
CA LEU A 95 -3.41 15.16 -9.92
C LEU A 95 -4.88 15.04 -9.51
N THR A 96 -5.78 14.83 -10.46
CA THR A 96 -7.21 14.60 -10.18
C THR A 96 -7.40 13.34 -9.33
N LEU A 97 -6.68 12.25 -9.65
CA LEU A 97 -6.71 11.02 -8.87
C LEU A 97 -6.15 11.22 -7.44
N ILE A 98 -5.05 11.96 -7.31
CA ILE A 98 -4.47 12.31 -6.00
C ILE A 98 -5.48 13.12 -5.17
N LEU A 99 -6.10 14.14 -5.76
CA LEU A 99 -7.11 14.96 -5.10
C LEU A 99 -8.31 14.13 -4.64
N PHE A 100 -8.79 13.22 -5.49
CA PHE A 100 -9.91 12.34 -5.14
C PHE A 100 -9.53 11.36 -4.02
N GLY A 101 -8.30 10.80 -4.05
CA GLY A 101 -7.77 9.99 -2.96
C GLY A 101 -7.68 10.76 -1.65
N LEU A 102 -7.17 11.99 -1.66
CA LEU A 102 -7.13 12.87 -0.49
C LEU A 102 -8.53 13.17 0.05
N PHE A 103 -9.48 13.48 -0.83
CA PHE A 103 -10.88 13.68 -0.45
C PHE A 103 -11.44 12.42 0.24
N GLN A 104 -11.25 11.25 -0.36
CA GLN A 104 -11.72 9.97 0.19
C GLN A 104 -11.11 9.68 1.57
N LYS A 105 -9.80 9.98 1.75
CA LYS A 105 -9.11 9.82 3.03
C LYS A 105 -9.65 10.79 4.07
N MET A 106 -9.57 12.09 3.80
CA MET A 106 -9.79 13.13 4.81
C MET A 106 -11.28 13.38 5.10
N VAL A 107 -12.14 13.26 4.09
CA VAL A 107 -13.57 13.60 4.22
C VAL A 107 -14.43 12.39 4.52
N ILE A 108 -14.06 11.20 4.01
CA ILE A 108 -14.85 9.99 4.22
C ILE A 108 -14.21 9.11 5.29
N ALA A 109 -13.00 8.56 5.05
CA ALA A 109 -12.41 7.58 5.94
C ALA A 109 -12.16 8.13 7.35
N ASP A 110 -11.49 9.27 7.48
CA ASP A 110 -11.16 9.85 8.79
C ASP A 110 -12.41 10.32 9.57
N ARG A 111 -13.48 10.73 8.88
CA ARG A 111 -14.72 11.12 9.54
C ARG A 111 -15.52 9.91 10.02
N ILE A 112 -15.59 8.87 9.22
CA ILE A 112 -16.26 7.63 9.62
C ILE A 112 -15.46 6.91 10.72
N ALA A 113 -14.12 7.02 10.73
CA ALA A 113 -13.27 6.47 11.79
C ALA A 113 -13.71 6.94 13.18
N ILE A 114 -14.01 8.23 13.35
CA ILE A 114 -14.46 8.80 14.64
C ILE A 114 -15.70 8.05 15.17
N LEU A 115 -16.65 7.75 14.28
CA LEU A 115 -17.86 7.02 14.65
C LEU A 115 -17.55 5.55 15.00
N ALA A 116 -16.73 4.89 14.20
CA ALA A 116 -16.36 3.51 14.41
C ALA A 116 -15.59 3.35 15.73
N ASP A 117 -14.58 4.19 15.97
CA ASP A 117 -13.76 4.18 17.19
C ASP A 117 -14.62 4.44 18.43
N GLN A 118 -15.52 5.44 18.38
CA GLN A 118 -16.43 5.74 19.49
C GLN A 118 -17.30 4.53 19.88
N VAL A 119 -17.81 3.79 18.90
CA VAL A 119 -18.63 2.61 19.16
C VAL A 119 -17.78 1.45 19.69
N PHE A 120 -16.61 1.18 19.11
CA PHE A 120 -15.78 0.06 19.53
C PHE A 120 -15.07 0.28 20.85
N ASP A 121 -14.62 1.49 21.15
CA ASP A 121 -13.98 1.82 22.43
C ASP A 121 -14.96 1.70 23.61
N ASN A 122 -16.26 1.93 23.35
CA ASN A 122 -17.31 1.90 24.35
C ASN A 122 -18.36 0.80 24.12
N TYR A 123 -17.98 -0.29 23.44
CA TYR A 123 -18.93 -1.31 22.96
C TYR A 123 -19.87 -1.88 24.03
N ARG A 124 -19.47 -1.88 25.31
CA ARG A 124 -20.30 -2.34 26.44
C ARG A 124 -21.45 -1.40 26.80
N MET A 125 -21.39 -0.16 26.35
CA MET A 125 -22.42 0.86 26.62
C MET A 125 -23.48 0.96 25.51
N TYR A 126 -23.22 0.30 24.37
CA TYR A 126 -24.07 0.38 23.20
C TYR A 126 -24.93 -0.85 23.02
N GLU A 127 -26.15 -0.65 22.59
CA GLU A 127 -27.08 -1.69 22.20
C GLU A 127 -26.72 -2.30 20.83
N MET A 128 -27.33 -3.46 20.52
CA MET A 128 -27.04 -4.24 19.31
C MET A 128 -27.11 -3.40 18.02
N PHE A 129 -28.10 -2.51 17.90
CA PHE A 129 -28.26 -1.70 16.68
C PHE A 129 -27.08 -0.72 16.48
N ALA A 130 -26.64 -0.07 17.55
CA ALA A 130 -25.48 0.81 17.50
C ALA A 130 -24.18 0.05 17.15
N LEU A 131 -23.99 -1.16 17.70
CA LEU A 131 -22.84 -2.02 17.36
C LEU A 131 -22.87 -2.45 15.89
N MET A 132 -24.03 -2.79 15.33
CA MET A 132 -24.17 -3.09 13.90
C MET A 132 -23.83 -1.88 13.02
N THR A 133 -24.24 -0.70 13.42
CA THR A 133 -23.92 0.55 12.73
C THR A 133 -22.42 0.84 12.80
N GLY A 134 -21.78 0.66 13.96
CA GLY A 134 -20.34 0.77 14.13
C GLY A 134 -19.56 -0.22 13.24
N ALA A 135 -20.00 -1.47 13.15
CA ALA A 135 -19.40 -2.47 12.28
C ALA A 135 -19.52 -2.10 10.80
N ALA A 136 -20.67 -1.60 10.37
CA ALA A 136 -20.87 -1.11 9.00
C ALA A 136 -19.99 0.12 8.70
N ALA A 137 -19.92 1.07 9.65
CA ALA A 137 -19.04 2.24 9.56
C ALA A 137 -17.57 1.82 9.43
N TYR A 138 -17.12 0.88 10.25
CA TYR A 138 -15.75 0.34 10.16
C TYR A 138 -15.45 -0.34 8.83
N ALA A 139 -16.40 -1.10 8.28
CA ALA A 139 -16.23 -1.72 6.97
C ALA A 139 -16.05 -0.67 5.86
N ILE A 140 -16.82 0.43 5.89
CA ILE A 140 -16.68 1.54 4.94
C ILE A 140 -15.36 2.27 5.17
N GLN A 141 -15.00 2.52 6.42
CA GLN A 141 -13.76 3.20 6.79
C GLN A 141 -12.53 2.46 6.27
N ILE A 142 -12.40 1.16 6.55
CA ILE A 142 -11.21 0.38 6.14
C ILE A 142 -11.06 0.34 4.63
N TYR A 143 -12.17 0.23 3.90
CA TYR A 143 -12.15 0.29 2.45
C TYR A 143 -11.72 1.67 1.94
N CYS A 144 -12.36 2.74 2.42
CA CYS A 144 -12.06 4.10 1.98
C CYS A 144 -10.62 4.50 2.35
N ASP A 145 -10.14 4.11 3.52
CA ASP A 145 -8.78 4.39 3.98
C ASP A 145 -7.75 3.73 3.05
N PHE A 146 -7.90 2.44 2.79
CA PHE A 146 -6.94 1.72 1.97
C PHE A 146 -7.06 2.06 0.48
N ALA A 147 -8.28 2.21 -0.05
CA ALA A 147 -8.50 2.59 -1.44
C ALA A 147 -7.98 4.00 -1.75
N SER A 148 -8.07 4.94 -0.81
CA SER A 148 -7.55 6.28 -0.97
C SER A 148 -6.03 6.32 -1.18
N TYR A 149 -5.28 5.55 -0.40
CA TYR A 149 -3.83 5.43 -0.59
C TYR A 149 -3.47 4.81 -1.94
N SER A 150 -4.17 3.74 -2.33
CA SER A 150 -3.98 3.12 -3.65
C SER A 150 -4.27 4.10 -4.79
N LEU A 151 -5.30 4.92 -4.64
CA LEU A 151 -5.67 5.92 -5.63
C LEU A 151 -4.63 7.04 -5.74
N MET A 152 -4.11 7.52 -4.60
CA MET A 152 -3.01 8.49 -4.58
C MET A 152 -1.74 7.91 -5.20
N ALA A 153 -1.40 6.66 -4.87
CA ALA A 153 -0.26 5.97 -5.46
C ALA A 153 -0.39 5.87 -6.99
N PHE A 154 -1.58 5.49 -7.46
CA PHE A 154 -1.90 5.44 -8.89
C PHE A 154 -1.79 6.80 -9.56
N GLY A 155 -2.30 7.84 -8.92
CA GLY A 155 -2.20 9.22 -9.41
C GLY A 155 -0.75 9.69 -9.53
N VAL A 156 0.10 9.44 -8.51
CA VAL A 156 1.52 9.79 -8.53
C VAL A 156 2.27 9.01 -9.62
N ALA A 157 2.04 7.70 -9.71
CA ALA A 157 2.64 6.86 -10.76
C ALA A 157 2.25 7.36 -12.15
N LYS A 158 0.97 7.73 -12.36
CA LYS A 158 0.47 8.29 -13.61
C LYS A 158 1.16 9.61 -13.98
N VAL A 159 1.38 10.51 -13.01
CA VAL A 159 2.14 11.75 -13.25
C VAL A 159 3.55 11.44 -13.76
N LEU A 160 4.20 10.43 -13.19
CA LEU A 160 5.57 10.01 -13.54
C LEU A 160 5.64 9.12 -14.80
N ASP A 161 4.52 8.88 -15.48
CA ASP A 161 4.45 7.99 -16.65
C ASP A 161 4.67 6.51 -16.33
N PHE A 162 4.28 6.10 -15.15
CA PHE A 162 4.28 4.69 -14.76
C PHE A 162 2.86 4.15 -14.69
N GLY A 163 2.63 3.02 -15.36
CA GLY A 163 1.41 2.22 -15.16
C GLY A 163 1.62 1.26 -14.00
N ILE A 164 0.80 1.36 -12.98
CA ILE A 164 0.75 0.41 -11.87
C ILE A 164 -0.58 -0.33 -11.86
N THR A 165 -0.63 -1.46 -11.16
CA THR A 165 -1.82 -2.30 -11.06
C THR A 165 -2.90 -1.62 -10.22
N GLU A 166 -4.16 -1.69 -10.66
CA GLU A 166 -5.29 -1.26 -9.83
C GLU A 166 -5.50 -2.25 -8.68
N ASN A 167 -5.58 -1.73 -7.46
CA ASN A 167 -5.71 -2.54 -6.26
C ASN A 167 -7.17 -2.91 -5.97
N PHE A 168 -8.11 -2.00 -6.23
CA PHE A 168 -9.51 -2.15 -5.88
C PHE A 168 -10.43 -1.98 -7.08
N ASN A 169 -11.37 -2.92 -7.25
CA ASN A 169 -12.44 -2.83 -8.23
C ASN A 169 -13.80 -3.04 -7.56
N THR A 170 -14.28 -2.01 -6.87
CA THR A 170 -15.62 -1.99 -6.23
C THR A 170 -15.97 -3.29 -5.48
N PRO A 171 -15.18 -3.71 -4.47
CA PRO A 171 -15.31 -5.03 -3.84
C PRO A 171 -16.66 -5.27 -3.16
N TYR A 172 -17.29 -4.23 -2.60
CA TYR A 172 -18.59 -4.37 -1.91
C TYR A 172 -19.78 -4.66 -2.84
N PHE A 173 -19.62 -4.51 -4.15
CA PHE A 173 -20.63 -4.92 -5.14
C PHE A 173 -20.44 -6.36 -5.63
N SER A 174 -19.59 -7.15 -4.98
CA SER A 174 -19.38 -8.57 -5.31
C SER A 174 -20.55 -9.43 -4.89
N ARG A 175 -20.85 -10.46 -5.70
CA ARG A 175 -21.93 -11.42 -5.44
C ARG A 175 -21.47 -12.67 -4.67
N SER A 176 -20.17 -12.85 -4.48
CA SER A 176 -19.60 -13.99 -3.77
C SER A 176 -18.31 -13.63 -3.04
N LYS A 177 -17.94 -14.39 -2.01
CA LYS A 177 -16.68 -14.22 -1.29
C LYS A 177 -15.44 -14.30 -2.20
N ARG A 178 -15.46 -15.21 -3.19
CA ARG A 178 -14.38 -15.34 -4.17
C ARG A 178 -14.27 -14.08 -5.04
N GLU A 179 -15.38 -13.55 -5.48
CA GLU A 179 -15.42 -12.32 -6.26
C GLU A 179 -14.97 -11.12 -5.43
N PHE A 180 -15.37 -11.04 -4.16
CA PHE A 180 -14.93 -10.02 -3.23
C PHE A 180 -13.40 -9.95 -3.16
N TRP A 181 -12.73 -11.07 -2.84
CA TRP A 181 -11.26 -11.10 -2.74
C TRP A 181 -10.53 -10.88 -4.07
N ARG A 182 -11.18 -11.14 -5.18
CA ARG A 182 -10.62 -10.82 -6.50
C ARG A 182 -10.73 -9.33 -6.85
N ARG A 183 -11.71 -8.64 -6.28
CA ARG A 183 -11.96 -7.22 -6.49
C ARG A 183 -11.29 -6.34 -5.44
N TRP A 184 -10.97 -6.94 -4.28
CA TRP A 184 -10.21 -6.34 -3.17
C TRP A 184 -8.72 -6.43 -3.47
#